data_81c9251910fa9a3fb2dd3e134fc3c8ac
#
_entry.id   81c9251910fa9a3fb2dd3e134fc3c8ac
#
_cell.length_a   1.000
_cell.length_b   1.000
_cell.length_c   1.000
_cell.angle_alpha   90.00
_cell.angle_beta   90.00
_cell.angle_gamma   90.00
#
_symmetry.space_group_name_H-M   'P 1'
#
loop_
_entity.id
_entity.type
_entity.pdbx_description
1 polymer ?
#
loop_
_entity_poly.entity_id
_entity_poly.type
_entity_poly.pdbx_seq_one_letter_code
_entity_poly.pdbx_strand_id
1 'polypeptide(L)'
;NGLACITPLSDLLKKGNKVVIRPLPGLPVIRDLVIDMTQFYTQWEKVKACLINDEKLPPVREHLQSPEERAKLDGLYECILCACCSTSCPSFWWNPDKFIGPAGLLAAYRWLADSRDTAATERLGNLDDAFSVFRCHGIMNCVNVCPKGLNPTKAIGQIKSMLLNRAV
;
A
#
# COMPACT_ATOMS: atom_id res chain seq x y z
N ASN A 1 14.00 -2.61 6.91
CA ASN A 1 14.05 -2.04 5.56
C ASN A 1 14.01 -0.51 5.64
N GLY A 2 14.52 0.17 4.64
CA GLY A 2 14.52 1.63 4.60
C GLY A 2 14.99 2.15 3.25
N LEU A 3 14.97 3.47 3.06
CA LEU A 3 15.47 4.14 1.87
C LEU A 3 16.91 4.58 2.09
N ALA A 4 17.83 4.12 1.24
CA ALA A 4 19.26 4.50 1.32
C ALA A 4 19.47 6.01 1.10
N CYS A 5 18.64 6.66 0.27
CA CYS A 5 18.79 8.09 -0.06
C CYS A 5 18.42 9.05 1.09
N ILE A 6 17.73 8.59 2.13
CA ILE A 6 17.34 9.42 3.28
C ILE A 6 17.90 8.91 4.60
N THR A 7 18.65 7.79 4.59
CA THR A 7 19.20 7.21 5.81
C THR A 7 20.62 7.72 6.03
N PRO A 8 20.89 8.56 7.06
CA PRO A 8 22.21 9.06 7.35
C PRO A 8 23.17 7.92 7.71
N LEU A 9 24.36 7.93 7.13
CA LEU A 9 25.39 6.92 7.45
C LEU A 9 25.77 6.95 8.94
N SER A 10 25.78 8.12 9.55
CA SER A 10 26.00 8.30 10.98
C SER A 10 25.05 7.48 11.85
N ASP A 11 23.79 7.36 11.44
CA ASP A 11 22.78 6.59 12.20
C ASP A 11 23.03 5.08 12.09
N LEU A 12 23.52 4.63 10.96
CA LEU A 12 23.90 3.23 10.75
C LEU A 12 25.16 2.85 11.52
N LEU A 13 26.13 3.76 11.61
CA LEU A 13 27.40 3.55 12.33
C LEU A 13 27.27 3.59 13.85
N LYS A 14 26.19 4.12 14.42
CA LYS A 14 25.91 4.08 15.87
C LYS A 14 25.94 2.66 16.45
N LYS A 15 25.72 1.64 15.63
CA LYS A 15 25.69 0.22 16.03
C LYS A 15 27.00 -0.52 15.76
N GLY A 16 28.06 0.16 15.27
CA GLY A 16 29.37 -0.43 14.97
C GLY A 16 30.04 0.22 13.77
N ASN A 17 31.29 -0.12 13.54
CA ASN A 17 32.12 0.47 12.47
C ASN A 17 31.89 -0.16 11.08
N LYS A 18 30.91 -1.08 10.94
CA LYS A 18 30.63 -1.79 9.69
C LYS A 18 29.16 -1.71 9.35
N VAL A 19 28.86 -1.24 8.15
CA VAL A 19 27.51 -1.23 7.58
C VAL A 19 27.41 -2.34 6.53
N VAL A 20 26.38 -3.17 6.64
CA VAL A 20 26.05 -4.20 5.67
C VAL A 20 24.76 -3.82 4.98
N ILE A 21 24.82 -3.64 3.66
CA ILE A 21 23.67 -3.34 2.82
C ILE A 21 23.28 -4.64 2.10
N ARG A 22 21.96 -4.91 2.07
CA ARG A 22 21.39 -6.08 1.42
C ARG A 22 20.20 -5.66 0.56
N PRO A 23 19.87 -6.42 -0.51
CA PRO A 23 18.64 -6.17 -1.28
C PRO A 23 17.41 -6.31 -0.39
N LEU A 24 16.28 -5.73 -0.80
CA LEU A 24 15.01 -5.88 -0.10
C LEU A 24 14.62 -7.37 -0.02
N PRO A 25 14.24 -7.87 1.17
CA PRO A 25 13.90 -9.28 1.34
C PRO A 25 12.57 -9.65 0.70
N GLY A 26 12.37 -10.94 0.39
CA GLY A 26 11.10 -11.46 -0.09
C GLY A 26 10.77 -11.18 -1.56
N LEU A 27 11.71 -10.60 -2.31
CA LEU A 27 11.65 -10.44 -3.76
C LEU A 27 12.89 -11.07 -4.41
N PRO A 28 12.81 -11.63 -5.62
CA PRO A 28 13.95 -12.22 -6.31
C PRO A 28 15.05 -11.20 -6.57
N VAL A 29 16.30 -11.59 -6.35
CA VAL A 29 17.47 -10.74 -6.66
C VAL A 29 17.89 -10.99 -8.09
N ILE A 30 17.91 -9.93 -8.90
CA ILE A 30 18.43 -9.98 -10.26
C ILE A 30 19.97 -9.92 -10.22
N ARG A 31 20.50 -8.91 -9.52
CA ARG A 31 21.94 -8.71 -9.37
C ARG A 31 22.23 -7.73 -8.23
N ASP A 32 23.18 -8.04 -7.37
CA ASP A 32 23.67 -7.19 -6.28
C ASP A 32 22.49 -6.69 -5.37
N LEU A 33 22.17 -5.41 -5.44
CA LEU A 33 21.05 -4.78 -4.72
C LEU A 33 19.79 -4.63 -5.57
N VAL A 34 19.83 -5.02 -6.84
CA VAL A 34 18.71 -4.91 -7.77
C VAL A 34 17.81 -6.12 -7.61
N ILE A 35 16.54 -5.86 -7.34
CA ILE A 35 15.50 -6.87 -7.15
C ILE A 35 14.47 -6.82 -8.27
N ASP A 36 13.81 -7.94 -8.53
CA ASP A 36 12.67 -8.02 -9.43
C ASP A 36 11.41 -7.54 -8.71
N MET A 37 10.86 -6.41 -9.17
CA MET A 37 9.66 -5.78 -8.64
C MET A 37 8.37 -6.24 -9.34
N THR A 38 8.45 -7.15 -10.30
CA THR A 38 7.29 -7.57 -11.13
C THR A 38 6.14 -8.02 -10.23
N GLN A 39 6.40 -8.91 -9.26
CA GLN A 39 5.36 -9.41 -8.36
C GLN A 39 4.72 -8.29 -7.52
N PHE A 40 5.51 -7.32 -7.08
CA PHE A 40 5.01 -6.18 -6.32
C PHE A 40 4.05 -5.33 -7.16
N TYR A 41 4.42 -5.01 -8.39
CA TYR A 41 3.57 -4.22 -9.30
C TYR A 41 2.35 -5.00 -9.76
N THR A 42 2.46 -6.31 -10.01
CA THR A 42 1.30 -7.16 -10.32
C THR A 42 0.23 -7.09 -9.22
N GLN A 43 0.63 -7.13 -7.95
CA GLN A 43 -0.32 -6.97 -6.84
C GLN A 43 -0.89 -5.54 -6.75
N TRP A 44 -0.08 -4.54 -7.06
CA TRP A 44 -0.54 -3.14 -7.07
C TRP A 44 -1.52 -2.87 -8.22
N GLU A 45 -1.31 -3.44 -9.40
CA GLU A 45 -2.21 -3.32 -10.55
C GLU A 45 -3.57 -3.96 -10.30
N LYS A 46 -3.64 -5.07 -9.56
CA LYS A 46 -4.90 -5.74 -9.20
C LYS A 46 -5.90 -4.82 -8.51
N VAL A 47 -5.43 -3.83 -7.78
CA VAL A 47 -6.31 -2.89 -7.07
C VAL A 47 -6.76 -1.71 -7.92
N LYS A 48 -6.38 -1.66 -9.21
CA LYS A 48 -6.74 -0.58 -10.14
C LYS A 48 -6.48 0.79 -9.51
N ALA A 49 -5.22 1.08 -9.15
CA ALA A 49 -4.84 2.27 -8.40
C ALA A 49 -4.92 3.56 -9.24
N CYS A 50 -6.08 3.84 -9.80
CA CYS A 50 -6.44 5.04 -10.57
C CYS A 50 -7.89 5.44 -10.25
N LEU A 51 -8.24 6.70 -10.49
CA LEU A 51 -9.63 7.17 -10.35
C LEU A 51 -10.50 6.46 -11.38
N ILE A 52 -11.62 5.91 -10.92
CA ILE A 52 -12.69 5.39 -11.76
C ILE A 52 -13.95 6.22 -11.46
N ASN A 53 -14.43 6.94 -12.48
CA ASN A 53 -15.64 7.71 -12.38
C ASN A 53 -16.40 7.65 -13.72
N ASP A 54 -17.53 6.97 -13.70
CA ASP A 54 -18.40 6.78 -14.87
C ASP A 54 -19.47 7.87 -14.99
N GLU A 55 -19.51 8.82 -14.06
CA GLU A 55 -20.44 9.94 -14.11
C GLU A 55 -20.06 10.94 -15.20
N LYS A 56 -21.06 11.54 -15.84
CA LYS A 56 -20.82 12.64 -16.77
C LYS A 56 -20.17 13.81 -16.05
N LEU A 57 -19.15 14.40 -16.68
CA LEU A 57 -18.54 15.61 -16.17
C LEU A 57 -19.60 16.70 -15.90
N PRO A 58 -19.58 17.33 -14.74
CA PRO A 58 -20.47 18.44 -14.43
C PRO A 58 -20.20 19.63 -15.35
N PRO A 59 -21.13 20.61 -15.43
CA PRO A 59 -20.96 21.80 -16.29
C PRO A 59 -19.64 22.56 -16.09
N VAL A 60 -19.09 22.54 -14.89
CA VAL A 60 -17.78 23.13 -14.55
C VAL A 60 -16.59 22.28 -15.00
N ARG A 61 -16.82 21.14 -15.64
CA ARG A 61 -15.80 20.22 -16.17
C ARG A 61 -14.83 19.63 -15.13
N GLU A 62 -15.18 19.64 -13.85
CA GLU A 62 -14.43 18.99 -12.78
C GLU A 62 -15.36 18.39 -11.72
N HIS A 63 -14.92 17.31 -11.07
CA HIS A 63 -15.57 16.74 -9.91
C HIS A 63 -15.04 17.42 -8.66
N LEU A 64 -15.88 18.25 -8.04
CA LEU A 64 -15.54 18.98 -6.83
C LEU A 64 -15.37 18.03 -5.64
N GLN A 65 -14.48 18.40 -4.73
CA GLN A 65 -14.24 17.70 -3.48
C GLN A 65 -14.13 18.74 -2.35
N SER A 66 -14.82 18.51 -1.23
CA SER A 66 -14.72 19.40 -0.08
C SER A 66 -13.35 19.27 0.62
N PRO A 67 -12.91 20.29 1.38
CA PRO A 67 -11.70 20.18 2.20
C PRO A 67 -11.74 18.99 3.18
N GLU A 68 -12.89 18.68 3.75
CA GLU A 68 -13.10 17.58 4.68
C GLU A 68 -12.98 16.22 3.98
N GLU A 69 -13.49 16.09 2.76
CA GLU A 69 -13.33 14.89 1.95
C GLU A 69 -11.87 14.72 1.51
N ARG A 70 -11.23 15.82 1.10
CA ARG A 70 -9.81 15.80 0.75
C ARG A 70 -8.92 15.39 1.93
N ALA A 71 -9.24 15.84 3.15
CA ALA A 71 -8.49 15.50 4.35
C ALA A 71 -8.53 13.99 4.68
N LYS A 72 -9.57 13.26 4.24
CA LYS A 72 -9.64 11.80 4.40
C LYS A 72 -8.56 11.05 3.61
N LEU A 73 -7.97 11.69 2.61
CA LEU A 73 -6.92 11.10 1.77
C LEU A 73 -5.52 11.32 2.35
N ASP A 74 -5.36 12.15 3.37
CA ASP A 74 -4.07 12.40 4.00
C ASP A 74 -3.53 11.11 4.65
N GLY A 75 -2.25 10.84 4.40
CA GLY A 75 -1.61 9.59 4.80
C GLY A 75 -1.90 8.40 3.86
N LEU A 76 -2.56 8.61 2.72
CA LEU A 76 -2.87 7.56 1.74
C LEU A 76 -2.17 7.80 0.39
N TYR A 77 -2.19 9.04 -0.12
CA TYR A 77 -1.66 9.38 -1.46
C TYR A 77 -0.15 9.61 -1.48
N GLU A 78 0.49 9.82 -0.34
CA GLU A 78 1.92 10.11 -0.24
C GLU A 78 2.82 8.88 -0.42
N CYS A 79 2.25 7.72 -0.72
CA CYS A 79 2.99 6.51 -0.96
C CYS A 79 3.89 6.64 -2.20
N ILE A 80 5.18 6.36 -2.02
CA ILE A 80 6.20 6.43 -3.08
C ILE A 80 6.54 5.07 -3.70
N LEU A 81 5.77 4.04 -3.43
CA LEU A 81 5.94 2.67 -3.96
C LEU A 81 7.34 2.08 -3.74
N CYS A 82 7.99 2.40 -2.63
CA CYS A 82 9.34 1.93 -2.31
C CYS A 82 9.42 0.45 -1.89
N ALA A 83 8.30 -0.24 -1.78
CA ALA A 83 8.14 -1.64 -1.37
C ALA A 83 8.64 -1.98 0.05
N CYS A 84 9.19 -1.06 0.83
CA CYS A 84 9.70 -1.35 2.19
C CYS A 84 8.66 -2.04 3.08
N CYS A 85 7.39 -1.61 3.01
CA CYS A 85 6.30 -2.18 3.79
C CYS A 85 5.94 -3.61 3.36
N SER A 86 5.82 -3.87 2.05
CA SER A 86 5.50 -5.19 1.50
C SER A 86 6.63 -6.19 1.76
N THR A 87 7.87 -5.78 1.54
CA THR A 87 9.05 -6.61 1.77
C THR A 87 9.41 -6.82 3.25
N SER A 88 8.75 -6.12 4.18
CA SER A 88 8.84 -6.36 5.62
C SER A 88 7.71 -7.22 6.17
N CYS A 89 6.72 -7.55 5.34
CA CYS A 89 5.52 -8.24 5.77
C CYS A 89 5.67 -9.76 5.63
N PRO A 90 5.63 -10.55 6.72
CA PRO A 90 5.70 -12.00 6.64
C PRO A 90 4.58 -12.61 5.78
N SER A 91 3.37 -12.06 5.85
CA SER A 91 2.25 -12.52 5.01
C SER A 91 2.52 -12.35 3.51
N PHE A 92 3.25 -11.30 3.12
CA PHE A 92 3.67 -11.09 1.74
C PHE A 92 4.76 -12.08 1.33
N TRP A 93 5.69 -12.43 2.21
CA TRP A 93 6.73 -13.44 1.91
C TRP A 93 6.13 -14.82 1.64
N TRP A 94 5.09 -15.19 2.42
CA TRP A 94 4.48 -16.53 2.32
C TRP A 94 3.50 -16.66 1.16
N ASN A 95 2.86 -15.58 0.76
CA ASN A 95 1.83 -15.58 -0.28
C ASN A 95 1.98 -14.36 -1.22
N PRO A 96 3.12 -14.20 -1.91
CA PRO A 96 3.37 -13.02 -2.72
C PRO A 96 2.48 -12.93 -3.97
N ASP A 97 1.95 -14.07 -4.40
CA ASP A 97 1.05 -14.22 -5.56
C ASP A 97 -0.42 -13.91 -5.24
N LYS A 98 -0.82 -14.02 -3.97
CA LYS A 98 -2.23 -13.91 -3.53
C LYS A 98 -2.48 -12.71 -2.63
N PHE A 99 -1.61 -12.44 -1.67
CA PHE A 99 -1.76 -11.30 -0.78
C PHE A 99 -1.38 -10.00 -1.49
N ILE A 100 -2.31 -9.07 -1.56
CA ILE A 100 -2.10 -7.77 -2.21
C ILE A 100 -0.92 -6.99 -1.62
N GLY A 101 -0.65 -7.19 -0.35
CA GLY A 101 0.41 -6.51 0.37
C GLY A 101 0.02 -5.12 0.87
N PRO A 102 0.80 -4.60 1.86
CA PRO A 102 0.46 -3.34 2.52
C PRO A 102 0.41 -2.13 1.58
N ALA A 103 1.31 -2.05 0.59
CA ALA A 103 1.33 -0.94 -0.37
C ALA A 103 0.12 -0.95 -1.30
N GLY A 104 -0.23 -2.11 -1.85
CA GLY A 104 -1.40 -2.25 -2.72
C GLY A 104 -2.71 -1.98 -1.95
N LEU A 105 -2.82 -2.47 -0.71
CA LEU A 105 -3.99 -2.22 0.12
C LEU A 105 -4.10 -0.76 0.59
N LEU A 106 -2.98 -0.07 0.81
CA LEU A 106 -2.99 1.37 1.06
C LEU A 106 -3.53 2.13 -0.17
N ALA A 107 -3.06 1.76 -1.37
CA ALA A 107 -3.55 2.34 -2.62
C ALA A 107 -5.05 2.02 -2.86
N ALA A 108 -5.49 0.78 -2.57
CA ALA A 108 -6.90 0.41 -2.66
C ALA A 108 -7.78 1.30 -1.76
N TYR A 109 -7.37 1.47 -0.49
CA TYR A 109 -8.14 2.30 0.44
C TYR A 109 -8.15 3.77 0.04
N ARG A 110 -7.06 4.28 -0.53
CA ARG A 110 -7.00 5.66 -1.05
C ARG A 110 -8.15 5.92 -2.05
N TRP A 111 -8.45 4.97 -2.93
CA TRP A 111 -9.54 5.11 -3.91
C TRP A 111 -10.91 4.80 -3.32
N LEU A 112 -11.00 3.89 -2.36
CA LEU A 112 -12.23 3.63 -1.60
C LEU A 112 -12.66 4.83 -0.73
N ALA A 113 -11.72 5.66 -0.31
CA ALA A 113 -11.96 6.85 0.50
C ALA A 113 -12.18 8.13 -0.34
N ASP A 114 -11.91 8.08 -1.65
CA ASP A 114 -12.06 9.23 -2.53
C ASP A 114 -13.53 9.42 -2.92
N SER A 115 -14.14 10.53 -2.52
CA SER A 115 -15.56 10.84 -2.82
C SER A 115 -15.87 10.96 -4.30
N ARG A 116 -14.86 11.08 -5.15
CA ARG A 116 -15.00 11.17 -6.60
C ARG A 116 -14.95 9.81 -7.30
N ASP A 117 -14.57 8.74 -6.60
CA ASP A 117 -14.51 7.39 -7.17
C ASP A 117 -15.87 6.69 -7.05
N THR A 118 -16.38 6.19 -8.16
CA THR A 118 -17.70 5.52 -8.23
C THR A 118 -17.61 4.00 -8.20
N ALA A 119 -16.38 3.42 -8.21
CA ALA A 119 -16.15 1.99 -8.33
C ALA A 119 -16.00 1.25 -6.98
N ALA A 120 -16.44 1.82 -5.86
CA ALA A 120 -16.25 1.26 -4.52
C ALA A 120 -16.76 -0.20 -4.40
N THR A 121 -17.91 -0.49 -4.99
CA THR A 121 -18.52 -1.84 -4.97
C THR A 121 -17.65 -2.87 -5.73
N GLU A 122 -17.16 -2.51 -6.90
CA GLU A 122 -16.26 -3.35 -7.70
C GLU A 122 -14.94 -3.58 -6.97
N ARG A 123 -14.34 -2.51 -6.44
CA ARG A 123 -13.07 -2.58 -5.69
C ARG A 123 -13.17 -3.51 -4.48
N LEU A 124 -14.23 -3.37 -3.68
CA LEU A 124 -14.46 -4.25 -2.54
C LEU A 124 -14.70 -5.70 -2.98
N GLY A 125 -15.45 -5.94 -4.08
CA GLY A 125 -15.66 -7.26 -4.62
C GLY A 125 -14.36 -7.96 -5.03
N ASN A 126 -13.41 -7.21 -5.60
CA ASN A 126 -12.10 -7.73 -6.00
C ASN A 126 -11.16 -8.01 -4.81
N LEU A 127 -11.50 -7.54 -3.62
CA LEU A 127 -10.72 -7.74 -2.39
C LEU A 127 -11.37 -8.74 -1.42
N ASP A 128 -12.60 -9.18 -1.71
CA ASP A 128 -13.41 -10.04 -0.84
C ASP A 128 -13.06 -11.51 -1.04
N ASP A 129 -11.84 -11.86 -0.65
CA ASP A 129 -11.35 -13.24 -0.61
C ASP A 129 -10.42 -13.47 0.59
N ALA A 130 -10.16 -14.73 0.90
CA ALA A 130 -9.37 -15.13 2.07
C ALA A 130 -7.89 -14.65 2.03
N PHE A 131 -7.38 -14.27 0.88
CA PHE A 131 -5.96 -13.95 0.70
C PHE A 131 -5.69 -12.47 0.41
N SER A 132 -6.57 -11.77 -0.30
CA SER A 132 -6.32 -10.38 -0.73
C SER A 132 -6.17 -9.40 0.43
N VAL A 133 -7.12 -9.39 1.38
CA VAL A 133 -7.11 -8.48 2.54
C VAL A 133 -6.93 -9.24 3.84
N PHE A 134 -7.66 -10.36 3.99
CA PHE A 134 -7.76 -11.07 5.27
C PHE A 134 -6.47 -11.78 5.68
N ARG A 135 -5.50 -11.92 4.76
CA ARG A 135 -4.16 -12.43 5.09
C ARG A 135 -3.32 -11.44 5.92
N CYS A 136 -3.77 -10.21 6.09
CA CYS A 136 -3.15 -9.28 7.03
C CYS A 136 -3.49 -9.66 8.48
N HIS A 137 -2.46 -9.99 9.26
CA HIS A 137 -2.58 -10.37 10.69
C HIS A 137 -2.22 -9.22 11.65
N GLY A 138 -2.10 -7.98 11.16
CA GLY A 138 -1.86 -6.81 12.03
C GLY A 138 -0.47 -6.76 12.67
N ILE A 139 0.56 -7.36 12.06
CA ILE A 139 1.94 -7.42 12.60
C ILE A 139 2.59 -6.03 12.71
N MET A 140 2.12 -5.05 11.92
CA MET A 140 2.54 -3.64 11.91
C MET A 140 3.98 -3.36 11.44
N ASN A 141 4.73 -4.34 10.96
CA ASN A 141 6.04 -4.09 10.36
C ASN A 141 5.97 -3.04 9.24
N CYS A 142 4.91 -3.05 8.46
CA CYS A 142 4.67 -2.09 7.38
C CYS A 142 4.58 -0.64 7.84
N VAL A 143 4.10 -0.39 9.05
CA VAL A 143 4.04 0.95 9.66
C VAL A 143 5.43 1.38 10.11
N ASN A 144 6.15 0.48 10.81
CA ASN A 144 7.46 0.78 11.40
C ASN A 144 8.55 1.08 10.38
N VAL A 145 8.44 0.51 9.17
CA VAL A 145 9.47 0.67 8.12
C VAL A 145 9.10 1.72 7.07
N CYS A 146 7.92 2.32 7.15
CA CYS A 146 7.50 3.28 6.14
C CYS A 146 8.32 4.58 6.23
N PRO A 147 9.08 4.93 5.19
CA PRO A 147 9.92 6.14 5.21
C PRO A 147 9.10 7.44 5.14
N LYS A 148 7.81 7.32 4.75
CA LYS A 148 6.87 8.45 4.71
C LYS A 148 5.98 8.52 5.96
N GLY A 149 6.18 7.64 6.95
CA GLY A 149 5.37 7.61 8.17
C GLY A 149 3.90 7.22 7.97
N LEU A 150 3.59 6.54 6.86
CA LEU A 150 2.22 6.12 6.54
C LEU A 150 1.80 4.92 7.38
N ASN A 151 0.47 4.72 7.51
CA ASN A 151 -0.10 3.61 8.27
C ASN A 151 -0.92 2.66 7.40
N PRO A 152 -0.28 1.72 6.67
CA PRO A 152 -1.00 0.73 5.87
C PRO A 152 -1.93 -0.16 6.71
N THR A 153 -1.58 -0.46 7.96
CA THR A 153 -2.42 -1.30 8.83
C THR A 153 -3.77 -0.64 9.12
N LYS A 154 -3.80 0.68 9.33
CA LYS A 154 -5.04 1.44 9.52
C LYS A 154 -5.91 1.35 8.25
N ALA A 155 -5.33 1.56 7.08
CA ALA A 155 -6.03 1.46 5.80
C ALA A 155 -6.63 0.06 5.59
N ILE A 156 -5.86 -0.99 5.87
CA ILE A 156 -6.32 -2.38 5.78
C ILE A 156 -7.48 -2.64 6.76
N GLY A 157 -7.41 -2.11 7.95
CA GLY A 157 -8.49 -2.20 8.94
C GLY A 157 -9.80 -1.57 8.44
N GLN A 158 -9.70 -0.42 7.78
CA GLN A 158 -10.86 0.23 7.17
C GLN A 158 -11.47 -0.60 6.03
N ILE A 159 -10.64 -1.17 5.14
CA ILE A 159 -11.14 -2.07 4.09
C ILE A 159 -11.86 -3.27 4.70
N LYS A 160 -11.30 -3.90 5.72
CA LYS A 160 -11.95 -5.03 6.42
C LYS A 160 -13.30 -4.62 7.01
N SER A 161 -13.38 -3.45 7.65
CA SER A 161 -14.63 -2.93 8.18
C SER A 161 -15.67 -2.70 7.08
N MET A 162 -15.26 -2.15 5.92
CA MET A 162 -16.15 -1.93 4.78
C MET A 162 -16.68 -3.26 4.21
N LEU A 163 -15.83 -4.29 4.11
CA LEU A 163 -16.23 -5.62 3.64
C LEU A 163 -17.23 -6.28 4.60
N LEU A 164 -16.99 -6.21 5.91
CA LEU A 164 -17.89 -6.77 6.93
C LEU A 164 -19.26 -6.06 6.93
N ASN A 165 -19.27 -4.73 6.81
CA ASN A 165 -20.53 -3.96 6.78
C ASN A 165 -21.33 -4.16 5.48
N ARG A 166 -20.69 -4.63 4.41
CA ARG A 166 -21.38 -4.97 3.15
C ARG A 166 -22.07 -6.33 3.22
N ALA A 167 -21.57 -7.25 4.06
CA ALA A 167 -22.10 -8.61 4.20
C ALA A 167 -23.33 -8.68 5.10
N VAL A 168 -23.77 -7.57 5.71
CA VAL A 168 -25.00 -7.41 6.52
C VAL A 168 -26.05 -6.65 5.71
#